data_1b7d23d35db1212b2fbe9f6f822f76a7
#
_entry.id   1b7d23d35db1212b2fbe9f6f822f76a7
#
_cell.length_a   1.000
_cell.length_b   1.000
_cell.length_c   1.000
_cell.angle_alpha   90.00
_cell.angle_beta   90.00
_cell.angle_gamma   90.00
#
_symmetry.space_group_name_H-M   'P 1'
#
loop_
_entity.id
_entity.type
_entity.pdbx_description
1 polymer ?
#
loop_
_entity_poly.entity_id
_entity_poly.type
_entity_poly.pdbx_seq_one_letter_code
_entity_poly.pdbx_strand_id
1 'polypeptide(L)'
;MEIKQINSTIKSRAAVAFAPNQPLQIVEIDVEMPRKGEVLIRNTHTGVCHTDAFTLSGSDPEGVFPVVLGHEGAGVVVAVGEGVLSVKPGDHVIPLYTAECGECEFCRSGKTNLCIAVRDTQGKGLMPDGTTRFSYQGQPIYHYMGCSTFSEYSVVAEVSLAKINPEANHEHVCLLGCGVTTGIGAVHNLSLIHI
;
A
#
# COMPACT_ATOMS: atom_id res chain seq x y z
N MET A 1 -13.75 34.07 -4.14
CA MET A 1 -12.30 33.91 -4.36
C MET A 1 -12.03 32.42 -4.19
N GLU A 2 -12.10 31.66 -5.30
CA GLU A 2 -11.87 30.21 -5.28
C GLU A 2 -10.39 29.98 -5.00
N ILE A 3 -10.10 29.34 -3.89
CA ILE A 3 -8.76 28.80 -3.60
C ILE A 3 -8.58 27.60 -4.53
N LYS A 4 -7.89 27.81 -5.66
CA LYS A 4 -7.36 26.70 -6.45
C LYS A 4 -6.49 25.88 -5.51
N GLN A 5 -6.95 24.69 -5.13
CA GLN A 5 -6.07 23.66 -4.55
C GLN A 5 -4.98 23.43 -5.60
N ILE A 6 -3.79 23.93 -5.32
CA ILE A 6 -2.59 23.55 -6.06
C ILE A 6 -2.35 22.10 -5.61
N ASN A 7 -2.77 21.15 -6.43
CA ASN A 7 -2.36 19.75 -6.25
C ASN A 7 -0.85 19.72 -6.44
N SER A 8 -0.11 19.88 -5.35
CA SER A 8 1.34 19.72 -5.39
C SER A 8 1.63 18.24 -5.55
N THR A 9 2.33 17.89 -6.61
CA THR A 9 2.86 16.55 -6.83
C THR A 9 4.35 16.53 -6.52
N ILE A 10 4.86 15.35 -6.15
CA ILE A 10 6.29 15.08 -6.07
C ILE A 10 6.67 14.05 -7.13
N LYS A 11 7.91 14.09 -7.60
CA LYS A 11 8.43 13.08 -8.50
C LYS A 11 8.93 11.87 -7.73
N SER A 12 8.66 10.69 -8.24
CA SER A 12 9.04 9.42 -7.64
C SER A 12 9.46 8.44 -8.73
N ARG A 13 10.60 7.79 -8.56
CA ARG A 13 10.93 6.62 -9.38
C ARG A 13 10.09 5.44 -8.91
N ALA A 14 9.47 4.74 -9.86
CA ALA A 14 8.65 3.58 -9.59
C ALA A 14 8.87 2.49 -10.64
N ALA A 15 8.73 1.24 -10.23
CA ALA A 15 8.63 0.10 -11.13
C ALA A 15 7.16 -0.11 -11.49
N VAL A 16 6.78 0.31 -12.69
CA VAL A 16 5.41 0.28 -13.18
C VAL A 16 5.17 -0.94 -14.06
N ALA A 17 4.11 -1.69 -13.78
CA ALA A 17 3.56 -2.69 -14.69
C ALA A 17 2.55 -2.00 -15.60
N PHE A 18 2.89 -1.77 -16.86
CA PHE A 18 2.01 -1.11 -17.83
C PHE A 18 0.95 -2.06 -18.40
N ALA A 19 1.27 -3.34 -18.50
CA ALA A 19 0.37 -4.37 -19.00
C ALA A 19 0.77 -5.74 -18.43
N PRO A 20 -0.14 -6.72 -18.41
CA PRO A 20 0.18 -8.07 -17.97
C PRO A 20 1.24 -8.71 -18.88
N ASN A 21 2.05 -9.61 -18.32
CA ASN A 21 3.13 -10.33 -19.01
C ASN A 21 4.19 -9.45 -19.67
N GLN A 22 4.31 -8.19 -19.25
CA GLN A 22 5.37 -7.29 -19.69
C GLN A 22 6.36 -7.02 -18.55
N PRO A 23 7.65 -6.82 -18.87
CA PRO A 23 8.62 -6.43 -17.86
C PRO A 23 8.20 -5.13 -17.16
N LEU A 24 8.47 -5.02 -15.86
CA LEU A 24 8.35 -3.77 -15.12
C LEU A 24 9.26 -2.71 -15.74
N GLN A 25 8.76 -1.49 -15.84
CA GLN A 25 9.52 -0.35 -16.34
C GLN A 25 9.81 0.61 -15.19
N ILE A 26 11.08 0.97 -15.02
CA ILE A 26 11.46 2.01 -14.07
C ILE A 26 11.24 3.36 -14.73
N VAL A 27 10.24 4.09 -14.23
CA VAL A 27 9.88 5.42 -14.75
C VAL A 27 9.74 6.41 -13.60
N GLU A 28 9.82 7.70 -13.92
CA GLU A 28 9.51 8.78 -13.00
C GLU A 28 8.02 9.12 -13.13
N ILE A 29 7.28 8.87 -12.05
CA ILE A 29 5.86 9.16 -11.94
C ILE A 29 5.61 10.42 -11.10
N ASP A 30 4.43 10.99 -11.23
CA ASP A 30 3.92 12.03 -10.35
C ASP A 30 3.12 11.38 -9.21
N VAL A 31 3.42 11.77 -7.96
CA VAL A 31 2.72 11.34 -6.76
C VAL A 31 2.05 12.56 -6.14
N GLU A 32 0.73 12.53 -5.98
CA GLU A 32 -0.02 13.59 -5.32
C GLU A 32 0.29 13.63 -3.82
N MET A 33 0.14 14.80 -3.22
CA MET A 33 0.22 14.94 -1.76
C MET A 33 -0.97 14.24 -1.09
N PRO A 34 -0.78 13.73 0.16
CA PRO A 34 -1.81 12.98 0.86
C PRO A 34 -3.02 13.86 1.16
N ARG A 35 -4.21 13.33 0.91
CA ARG A 35 -5.51 13.94 1.22
C ARG A 35 -5.94 13.56 2.65
N LYS A 36 -7.17 13.92 3.01
CA LYS A 36 -7.74 13.60 4.32
C LYS A 36 -7.68 12.09 4.61
N GLY A 37 -7.11 11.73 5.77
CA GLY A 37 -6.95 10.33 6.20
C GLY A 37 -5.85 9.55 5.47
N GLU A 38 -4.98 10.25 4.73
CA GLU A 38 -3.90 9.63 3.94
C GLU A 38 -2.53 10.05 4.45
N VAL A 39 -1.54 9.25 4.16
CA VAL A 39 -0.16 9.43 4.59
C VAL A 39 0.78 9.22 3.39
N LEU A 40 1.67 10.17 3.15
CA LEU A 40 2.78 10.02 2.21
C LEU A 40 3.96 9.38 2.93
N ILE A 41 4.41 8.24 2.43
CA ILE A 41 5.58 7.55 2.95
C ILE A 41 6.71 7.55 1.90
N ARG A 42 7.95 7.64 2.37
CA ARG A 42 9.13 7.34 1.58
C ARG A 42 9.54 5.90 1.88
N ASN A 43 9.37 5.02 0.90
CA ASN A 43 9.76 3.62 1.01
C ASN A 43 11.29 3.53 1.04
N THR A 44 11.83 2.74 1.95
CA THR A 44 13.27 2.49 2.09
C THR A 44 13.62 1.08 1.64
N HIS A 45 12.75 0.12 1.94
CA HIS A 45 12.91 -1.28 1.59
C HIS A 45 11.56 -1.89 1.20
N THR A 46 11.60 -2.85 0.30
CA THR A 46 10.42 -3.63 -0.11
C THR A 46 10.81 -5.05 -0.44
N GLY A 47 9.99 -6.01 -0.01
CA GLY A 47 10.06 -7.40 -0.45
C GLY A 47 9.42 -7.58 -1.82
N VAL A 48 9.77 -8.68 -2.48
CA VAL A 48 9.12 -9.17 -3.70
C VAL A 48 8.39 -10.46 -3.37
N CYS A 49 7.08 -10.45 -3.48
CA CYS A 49 6.21 -11.58 -3.17
C CYS A 49 5.78 -12.30 -4.45
N HIS A 50 5.44 -13.58 -4.33
CA HIS A 50 4.87 -14.33 -5.45
C HIS A 50 3.54 -13.73 -5.93
N THR A 51 2.79 -13.04 -5.06
CA THR A 51 1.55 -12.35 -5.40
C THR A 51 1.79 -11.23 -6.41
N ASP A 52 2.91 -10.49 -6.32
CA ASP A 52 3.29 -9.49 -7.33
C ASP A 52 3.51 -10.16 -8.71
N ALA A 53 4.21 -11.30 -8.72
CA ALA A 53 4.46 -12.06 -9.94
C ALA A 53 3.17 -12.64 -10.54
N PHE A 54 2.24 -13.10 -9.68
CA PHE A 54 0.93 -13.62 -10.09
C PHE A 54 0.09 -12.53 -10.76
N THR A 55 0.01 -11.34 -10.17
CA THR A 55 -0.68 -10.20 -10.79
C THR A 55 -0.01 -9.78 -12.08
N LEU A 56 1.35 -9.65 -12.09
CA LEU A 56 2.10 -9.28 -13.29
C LEU A 56 1.90 -10.28 -14.44
N SER A 57 1.70 -11.57 -14.13
CA SER A 57 1.41 -12.59 -15.14
C SER A 57 0.05 -12.46 -15.82
N GLY A 58 -0.83 -11.58 -15.31
CA GLY A 58 -2.20 -11.44 -15.79
C GLY A 58 -3.15 -12.56 -15.35
N SER A 59 -2.70 -13.45 -14.44
CA SER A 59 -3.55 -14.54 -13.92
C SER A 59 -4.45 -14.09 -12.78
N ASP A 60 -4.16 -12.94 -12.19
CA ASP A 60 -4.95 -12.35 -11.11
C ASP A 60 -6.22 -11.71 -11.66
N PRO A 61 -7.42 -12.19 -11.30
CA PRO A 61 -8.68 -11.63 -11.79
C PRO A 61 -8.98 -10.22 -11.26
N GLU A 62 -8.32 -9.80 -10.18
CA GLU A 62 -8.40 -8.45 -9.62
C GLU A 62 -7.26 -7.54 -10.14
N GLY A 63 -6.37 -8.06 -10.97
CA GLY A 63 -5.24 -7.31 -11.53
C GLY A 63 -5.68 -6.17 -12.43
N VAL A 64 -5.29 -4.95 -12.12
CA VAL A 64 -5.53 -3.74 -12.93
C VAL A 64 -4.21 -3.17 -13.44
N PHE A 65 -4.24 -2.55 -14.61
CA PHE A 65 -3.06 -1.96 -15.25
C PHE A 65 -3.39 -0.60 -15.88
N PRO A 66 -2.44 0.36 -15.96
CA PRO A 66 -1.08 0.31 -15.38
C PRO A 66 -1.09 0.42 -13.86
N VAL A 67 -0.13 -0.21 -13.18
CA VAL A 67 -0.10 -0.30 -11.72
C VAL A 67 1.33 -0.21 -11.16
N VAL A 68 1.47 0.39 -9.99
CA VAL A 68 2.67 0.25 -9.16
C VAL A 68 2.43 -0.91 -8.20
N LEU A 69 3.15 -2.02 -8.40
CA LEU A 69 3.07 -3.22 -7.57
C LEU A 69 3.81 -3.03 -6.21
N GLY A 70 3.95 -4.12 -5.46
CA GLY A 70 4.62 -4.17 -4.16
C GLY A 70 3.68 -3.92 -2.98
N HIS A 71 3.77 -4.80 -1.97
CA HIS A 71 2.92 -4.74 -0.78
C HIS A 71 3.66 -5.15 0.50
N GLU A 72 4.96 -5.41 0.41
CA GLU A 72 5.85 -5.74 1.53
C GLU A 72 6.85 -4.61 1.74
N GLY A 73 6.42 -3.51 2.36
CA GLY A 73 7.23 -2.32 2.48
C GLY A 73 7.64 -1.95 3.90
N ALA A 74 8.70 -1.14 3.98
CA ALA A 74 9.03 -0.36 5.16
C ALA A 74 9.47 1.05 4.71
N GLY A 75 9.11 2.05 5.48
CA GLY A 75 9.38 3.42 5.10
C GLY A 75 9.29 4.41 6.25
N VAL A 76 9.42 5.67 5.91
CA VAL A 76 9.33 6.80 6.84
C VAL A 76 8.24 7.75 6.36
N VAL A 77 7.39 8.18 7.28
CA VAL A 77 6.35 9.17 7.01
C VAL A 77 6.98 10.50 6.60
N VAL A 78 6.55 11.06 5.48
CA VAL A 78 7.01 12.34 4.95
C VAL A 78 5.99 13.45 5.20
N ALA A 79 4.72 13.16 4.94
CA ALA A 79 3.63 14.08 5.15
C ALA A 79 2.36 13.32 5.54
N VAL A 80 1.45 14.01 6.20
CA VAL A 80 0.14 13.48 6.60
C VAL A 80 -0.96 14.40 6.11
N GLY A 81 -2.06 13.81 5.68
CA GLY A 81 -3.27 14.54 5.32
C GLY A 81 -4.08 14.97 6.55
N GLU A 82 -5.10 15.77 6.30
CA GLU A 82 -6.03 16.21 7.35
C GLU A 82 -6.65 15.00 8.08
N GLY A 83 -6.76 15.08 9.40
CA GLY A 83 -7.43 14.08 10.23
C GLY A 83 -6.57 12.87 10.60
N VAL A 84 -5.35 12.73 10.08
CA VAL A 84 -4.41 11.67 10.48
C VAL A 84 -3.92 11.93 11.91
N LEU A 85 -4.04 10.92 12.78
CA LEU A 85 -3.72 11.02 14.22
C LEU A 85 -2.72 9.96 14.68
N SER A 86 -2.62 8.80 14.00
CA SER A 86 -1.82 7.65 14.45
C SER A 86 -0.33 7.80 14.18
N VAL A 87 0.02 8.60 13.17
CA VAL A 87 1.40 8.80 12.72
C VAL A 87 1.67 10.26 12.38
N LYS A 88 2.96 10.64 12.37
CA LYS A 88 3.44 11.99 12.02
C LYS A 88 4.71 11.89 11.16
N PRO A 89 5.11 12.97 10.49
CA PRO A 89 6.39 13.01 9.75
C PRO A 89 7.57 12.59 10.63
N GLY A 90 8.41 11.72 10.08
CA GLY A 90 9.54 11.10 10.75
C GLY A 90 9.24 9.77 11.45
N ASP A 91 7.99 9.36 11.58
CA ASP A 91 7.65 8.04 12.12
C ASP A 91 8.02 6.94 11.11
N HIS A 92 8.54 5.82 11.63
CA HIS A 92 8.83 4.64 10.84
C HIS A 92 7.60 3.73 10.79
N VAL A 93 7.29 3.23 9.60
CA VAL A 93 6.03 2.53 9.34
C VAL A 93 6.22 1.35 8.37
N ILE A 94 5.30 0.39 8.46
CA ILE A 94 5.08 -0.65 7.44
C ILE A 94 3.65 -0.51 6.91
N PRO A 95 3.43 -0.51 5.59
CA PRO A 95 2.09 -0.59 5.02
C PRO A 95 1.54 -2.00 5.11
N LEU A 96 0.22 -2.10 5.28
CA LEU A 96 -0.51 -3.34 5.45
C LEU A 96 -1.57 -3.45 4.34
N TYR A 97 -1.51 -4.52 3.57
CA TYR A 97 -2.49 -4.75 2.51
C TYR A 97 -3.85 -5.24 3.03
N THR A 98 -3.92 -5.75 4.27
CA THR A 98 -5.15 -6.10 4.98
C THR A 98 -5.46 -5.04 6.03
N ALA A 99 -5.85 -3.85 5.58
CA ALA A 99 -6.24 -2.77 6.48
C ALA A 99 -7.55 -3.06 7.19
N GLU A 100 -7.71 -2.50 8.40
CA GLU A 100 -8.93 -2.60 9.20
C GLU A 100 -9.46 -1.22 9.55
N CYS A 101 -10.75 -0.97 9.26
CA CYS A 101 -11.37 0.32 9.56
C CYS A 101 -11.80 0.48 11.04
N GLY A 102 -11.84 -0.61 11.81
CA GLY A 102 -12.28 -0.62 13.20
C GLY A 102 -13.81 -0.49 13.39
N GLU A 103 -14.58 -0.15 12.36
CA GLU A 103 -16.00 0.24 12.48
C GLU A 103 -16.98 -0.74 11.83
N CYS A 104 -16.59 -1.46 10.78
CA CYS A 104 -17.48 -2.39 10.10
C CYS A 104 -17.81 -3.62 10.98
N GLU A 105 -18.83 -4.38 10.60
CA GLU A 105 -19.28 -5.56 11.34
C GLU A 105 -18.17 -6.58 11.59
N PHE A 106 -17.28 -6.79 10.61
CA PHE A 106 -16.17 -7.72 10.76
C PHE A 106 -15.11 -7.20 11.73
N CYS A 107 -14.75 -5.94 11.65
CA CYS A 107 -13.80 -5.34 12.60
C CYS A 107 -14.35 -5.39 14.03
N ARG A 108 -15.63 -5.05 14.24
CA ARG A 108 -16.28 -5.10 15.55
C ARG A 108 -16.42 -6.53 16.11
N SER A 109 -16.48 -7.53 15.25
CA SER A 109 -16.54 -8.95 15.67
C SER A 109 -15.16 -9.59 15.91
N GLY A 110 -14.07 -8.83 15.75
CA GLY A 110 -12.69 -9.32 15.87
C GLY A 110 -12.16 -10.03 14.63
N LYS A 111 -12.92 -10.07 13.53
CA LYS A 111 -12.50 -10.65 12.24
C LYS A 111 -11.96 -9.56 11.32
N THR A 112 -10.97 -8.81 11.78
CA THR A 112 -10.48 -7.60 11.13
C THR A 112 -9.90 -7.86 9.74
N ASN A 113 -9.37 -9.06 9.50
CA ASN A 113 -8.91 -9.51 8.18
C ASN A 113 -10.02 -9.60 7.12
N LEU A 114 -11.28 -9.52 7.51
CA LEU A 114 -12.45 -9.49 6.64
C LEU A 114 -13.05 -8.08 6.49
N CYS A 115 -12.31 -7.04 6.82
CA CYS A 115 -12.77 -5.66 6.71
C CYS A 115 -13.27 -5.36 5.29
N ILE A 116 -14.53 -4.88 5.19
CA ILE A 116 -15.17 -4.58 3.91
C ILE A 116 -14.96 -3.14 3.45
N ALA A 117 -14.73 -2.21 4.37
CA ALA A 117 -14.68 -0.78 4.04
C ALA A 117 -13.49 -0.38 3.15
N VAL A 118 -12.34 -1.06 3.31
CA VAL A 118 -11.15 -0.81 2.49
C VAL A 118 -11.18 -1.66 1.21
N ARG A 119 -11.78 -2.85 1.29
CA ARG A 119 -11.80 -3.82 0.18
C ARG A 119 -12.51 -3.30 -1.08
N ASP A 120 -13.54 -2.47 -0.92
CA ASP A 120 -14.36 -1.96 -2.02
C ASP A 120 -13.58 -1.12 -3.04
N THR A 121 -12.53 -0.43 -2.60
CA THR A 121 -11.68 0.41 -3.47
C THR A 121 -10.32 -0.22 -3.73
N GLN A 122 -9.74 -0.90 -2.74
CA GLN A 122 -8.42 -1.52 -2.83
C GLN A 122 -8.32 -2.55 -3.95
N GLY A 123 -9.33 -3.43 -4.11
CA GLY A 123 -9.39 -4.42 -5.19
C GLY A 123 -9.54 -3.80 -6.59
N LYS A 124 -9.87 -2.51 -6.66
CA LYS A 124 -9.96 -1.74 -7.93
C LYS A 124 -8.70 -0.90 -8.18
N GLY A 125 -7.69 -1.02 -7.34
CA GLY A 125 -6.47 -0.23 -7.44
C GLY A 125 -6.65 1.24 -7.08
N LEU A 126 -7.62 1.56 -6.20
CA LEU A 126 -7.98 2.93 -5.85
C LEU A 126 -7.82 3.18 -4.34
N MET A 127 -7.62 4.44 -4.00
CA MET A 127 -7.68 4.94 -2.63
C MET A 127 -9.13 4.94 -2.11
N PRO A 128 -9.37 5.07 -0.79
CA PRO A 128 -10.72 5.05 -0.22
C PRO A 128 -11.70 6.07 -0.83
N ASP A 129 -11.20 7.17 -1.40
CA ASP A 129 -12.01 8.18 -2.07
C ASP A 129 -12.36 7.82 -3.55
N GLY A 130 -11.98 6.62 -4.01
CA GLY A 130 -12.25 6.14 -5.35
C GLY A 130 -11.34 6.73 -6.43
N THR A 131 -10.23 7.38 -6.07
CA THR A 131 -9.26 7.96 -7.00
C THR A 131 -7.86 7.38 -6.79
N THR A 132 -6.91 7.72 -7.67
CA THR A 132 -5.49 7.36 -7.51
C THR A 132 -4.65 8.58 -7.12
N ARG A 133 -3.45 8.34 -6.57
CA ARG A 133 -2.45 9.36 -6.26
C ARG A 133 -1.26 9.31 -7.21
N PHE A 134 -1.26 8.38 -8.14
CA PHE A 134 -0.19 8.21 -9.10
C PHE A 134 -0.62 8.61 -10.51
N SER A 135 0.28 9.26 -11.24
CA SER A 135 0.11 9.48 -12.67
C SER A 135 1.44 9.43 -13.41
N TYR A 136 1.38 9.05 -14.68
CA TYR A 136 2.51 9.08 -15.60
C TYR A 136 2.09 9.75 -16.91
N GLN A 137 2.80 10.81 -17.29
CA GLN A 137 2.47 11.61 -18.49
C GLN A 137 1.01 12.08 -18.52
N GLY A 138 0.46 12.43 -17.34
CA GLY A 138 -0.92 12.89 -17.18
C GLY A 138 -1.98 11.77 -17.20
N GLN A 139 -1.59 10.51 -17.31
CA GLN A 139 -2.49 9.37 -17.24
C GLN A 139 -2.44 8.72 -15.85
N PRO A 140 -3.58 8.30 -15.27
CA PRO A 140 -3.61 7.68 -13.96
C PRO A 140 -2.90 6.32 -13.96
N ILE A 141 -2.22 6.02 -12.85
CA ILE A 141 -1.67 4.70 -12.53
C ILE A 141 -2.38 4.19 -11.29
N TYR A 142 -2.74 2.92 -11.29
CA TYR A 142 -3.44 2.29 -10.17
C TYR A 142 -2.52 1.98 -9.00
N HIS A 143 -3.11 1.94 -7.81
CA HIS A 143 -2.50 1.41 -6.61
C HIS A 143 -2.57 -0.12 -6.59
N TYR A 144 -1.66 -0.74 -5.86
CA TYR A 144 -1.67 -2.18 -5.62
C TYR A 144 -1.86 -2.46 -4.13
N MET A 145 -2.95 -3.14 -3.80
CA MET A 145 -3.28 -3.53 -2.42
C MET A 145 -3.23 -2.37 -1.40
N GLY A 146 -3.45 -1.12 -1.86
CA GLY A 146 -3.35 0.08 -1.02
C GLY A 146 -1.94 0.41 -0.52
N CYS A 147 -0.90 -0.27 -1.01
CA CYS A 147 0.49 -0.15 -0.56
C CYS A 147 1.42 0.42 -1.64
N SER A 148 1.51 -0.23 -2.80
CA SER A 148 2.35 0.19 -3.96
C SER A 148 3.80 0.48 -3.60
N THR A 149 4.47 -0.47 -2.95
CA THR A 149 5.81 -0.24 -2.39
C THR A 149 6.95 -0.29 -3.41
N PHE A 150 6.68 -0.64 -4.68
CA PHE A 150 7.68 -0.57 -5.76
C PHE A 150 7.83 0.86 -6.30
N SER A 151 7.72 1.84 -5.43
CA SER A 151 7.94 3.26 -5.67
C SER A 151 8.75 3.86 -4.53
N GLU A 152 9.56 4.88 -4.82
CA GLU A 152 10.28 5.61 -3.76
C GLU A 152 9.33 6.31 -2.80
N TYR A 153 8.18 6.77 -3.31
CA TYR A 153 7.12 7.38 -2.50
C TYR A 153 5.78 6.74 -2.80
N SER A 154 5.00 6.51 -1.74
CA SER A 154 3.64 5.99 -1.85
C SER A 154 2.70 6.76 -0.94
N VAL A 155 1.46 6.95 -1.38
CA VAL A 155 0.39 7.46 -0.53
C VAL A 155 -0.49 6.29 -0.13
N VAL A 156 -0.71 6.14 1.17
CA VAL A 156 -1.48 5.04 1.76
C VAL A 156 -2.54 5.60 2.70
N ALA A 157 -3.63 4.87 2.89
CA ALA A 157 -4.61 5.23 3.91
C ALA A 157 -4.01 5.06 5.31
N GLU A 158 -4.33 5.95 6.26
CA GLU A 158 -3.84 5.86 7.65
C GLU A 158 -4.11 4.48 8.27
N VAL A 159 -5.29 3.90 8.02
CA VAL A 159 -5.70 2.58 8.52
C VAL A 159 -4.87 1.42 7.93
N SER A 160 -4.12 1.68 6.88
CA SER A 160 -3.22 0.72 6.23
C SER A 160 -1.76 0.85 6.71
N LEU A 161 -1.52 1.52 7.83
CA LEU A 161 -0.17 1.71 8.37
C LEU A 161 -0.02 1.17 9.77
N ALA A 162 1.07 0.45 10.02
CA ALA A 162 1.53 0.13 11.36
C ALA A 162 2.81 0.94 11.67
N LYS A 163 2.77 1.71 12.75
CA LYS A 163 3.95 2.39 13.29
C LYS A 163 4.86 1.38 13.96
N ILE A 164 6.14 1.45 13.66
CA ILE A 164 7.17 0.55 14.17
C ILE A 164 8.23 1.30 14.99
N ASN A 165 9.05 0.53 15.72
CA ASN A 165 10.21 1.09 16.41
C ASN A 165 11.17 1.72 15.37
N PRO A 166 11.60 2.99 15.55
CA PRO A 166 12.52 3.64 14.62
C PRO A 166 13.89 2.97 14.51
N GLU A 167 14.28 2.14 15.47
CA GLU A 167 15.52 1.36 15.43
C GLU A 167 15.37 0.01 14.71
N ALA A 168 14.14 -0.35 14.28
CA ALA A 168 13.91 -1.60 13.56
C ALA A 168 14.63 -1.58 12.21
N ASN A 169 15.30 -2.69 11.89
CA ASN A 169 15.95 -2.84 10.59
C ASN A 169 14.90 -3.01 9.48
N HIS A 170 14.78 -2.01 8.61
CA HIS A 170 13.78 -1.97 7.53
C HIS A 170 13.95 -3.12 6.51
N GLU A 171 15.17 -3.64 6.32
CA GLU A 171 15.40 -4.81 5.44
C GLU A 171 14.64 -6.06 5.91
N HIS A 172 14.47 -6.19 7.22
CA HIS A 172 13.78 -7.34 7.81
C HIS A 172 12.29 -7.06 8.03
N VAL A 173 11.96 -5.89 8.58
CA VAL A 173 10.57 -5.62 8.99
C VAL A 173 9.64 -5.35 7.80
N CYS A 174 10.16 -5.01 6.62
CA CYS A 174 9.33 -4.87 5.44
C CYS A 174 8.55 -6.16 5.10
N LEU A 175 9.10 -7.33 5.45
CA LEU A 175 8.48 -8.64 5.21
C LEU A 175 7.35 -8.97 6.20
N LEU A 176 7.20 -8.20 7.30
CA LEU A 176 6.15 -8.44 8.30
C LEU A 176 4.74 -8.19 7.74
N GLY A 177 4.62 -7.29 6.76
CA GLY A 177 3.32 -6.95 6.16
C GLY A 177 2.65 -8.11 5.41
N CYS A 178 3.41 -9.11 4.96
CA CYS A 178 2.88 -10.24 4.21
C CYS A 178 3.59 -11.56 4.54
N GLY A 179 4.79 -11.80 4.03
CA GLY A 179 5.43 -13.12 4.01
C GLY A 179 5.61 -13.74 5.39
N VAL A 180 6.10 -12.98 6.35
CA VAL A 180 6.34 -13.47 7.72
C VAL A 180 5.02 -13.77 8.43
N THR A 181 4.06 -12.87 8.37
CA THR A 181 2.73 -13.04 8.99
C THR A 181 1.98 -14.22 8.37
N THR A 182 2.04 -14.35 7.04
CA THR A 182 1.47 -15.49 6.31
C THR A 182 2.10 -16.81 6.73
N GLY A 183 3.43 -16.87 6.80
CA GLY A 183 4.15 -18.08 7.19
C GLY A 183 3.85 -18.52 8.63
N ILE A 184 3.88 -17.58 9.58
CA ILE A 184 3.53 -17.86 10.98
C ILE A 184 2.07 -18.31 11.08
N GLY A 185 1.15 -17.62 10.40
CA GLY A 185 -0.27 -17.96 10.38
C GLY A 185 -0.52 -19.36 9.81
N ALA A 186 0.20 -19.76 8.78
CA ALA A 186 0.11 -21.11 8.22
C ALA A 186 0.57 -22.16 9.22
N VAL A 187 1.66 -21.95 9.95
CA VAL A 187 2.13 -22.86 10.99
C VAL A 187 1.10 -22.98 12.11
N HIS A 188 0.61 -21.85 12.64
CA HIS A 188 -0.30 -21.86 13.78
C HIS A 188 -1.69 -22.40 13.45
N ASN A 189 -2.23 -22.05 12.28
CA ASN A 189 -3.63 -22.31 11.97
C ASN A 189 -3.83 -23.54 11.08
N LEU A 190 -2.81 -23.98 10.34
CA LEU A 190 -2.94 -25.11 9.40
C LEU A 190 -2.07 -26.28 9.80
N SER A 191 -0.82 -26.08 10.18
CA SER A 191 0.14 -27.16 10.45
C SER A 191 -0.15 -27.87 11.77
N LEU A 192 -0.55 -27.16 12.82
CA LEU A 192 -0.74 -27.74 14.16
C LEU A 192 -1.99 -28.61 14.28
N ILE A 193 -2.94 -28.54 13.36
CA ILE A 193 -4.12 -29.42 13.38
C ILE A 193 -3.81 -30.85 12.97
N HIS A 194 -2.64 -31.11 12.43
CA HIS A 194 -2.19 -32.44 12.00
C HIS A 194 -1.16 -33.07 12.94
N ILE A 195 -0.83 -32.41 14.03
CA ILE A 195 0.01 -32.90 15.11
C ILE A 195 -0.85 -33.32 16.29
#